data_b79aabf3ef1e685b9468f0ae8e6c3688
#
_entry.id   b79aabf3ef1e685b9468f0ae8e6c3688
#
_cell.length_a   1.000
_cell.length_b   1.000
_cell.length_c   1.000
_cell.angle_alpha   90.00
_cell.angle_beta   90.00
_cell.angle_gamma   90.00
#
_symmetry.space_group_name_H-M   'P 1'
#
loop_
_entity.id
_entity.type
_entity.pdbx_description
1 polymer ?
#
loop_
_entity_poly.entity_id
_entity_poly.type
_entity_poly.pdbx_seq_one_letter_code
_entity_poly.pdbx_strand_id
1 'polypeptide(L)'
;MNKKFLASLMALSSISLGVVAVSTQVTGAISSPTILTEETNVGVTFTNNFNPVDSQSVGTQMSLNALSYEPLIQYNAMKPNVWTPWIATNEVFNATGQVVTFTINPKAEWSNGSPVTAAQVANEFNVINTNAGMNVFGVPTLATPATASGNKVTLTFPTPQFANQDALGSVLIFPVAGDNIPGYPAGSPVYITAGTSTLTNNDVLGNGPYLPTGYNTQLISYTASPHWKMTAKPYVTGVHVPYYAANQDATQALVTHQLDWAGNDIPQIKQVFIASNPAQNHFYYPAGSTVTLWFNVSSSAPDGNRDCLADPYFRYAVSMAIDRNQLSQIGETGFEQPATSTSGMTPAQAAYEGPYKNNYNLNGWTYAQVTKYLKDHGFAVDSNSYFAVNTATAAAQTHLSINTECQFSIQDPTGYSDYAEDEQMISATLQGDHINVNTVGVTTGQWNANIFTHNFDAMIHWGAGGTNPYSQFENWLDDPANTGGSTNYGAYQNSAAQADLVALSGLRQGTPAFQAEVNKLSAIMTNDVPVAPLLYGADWDAYTTARFTGWVTPTNQYAYPGPGTNDVALILTKLTKS
;
A
#
# COMPACT_ATOMS: atom_id res chain seq x y z
N MET A 1 9.08 -3.80 -39.13
CA MET A 1 8.05 -2.89 -38.56
C MET A 1 8.50 -1.44 -38.71
N ASN A 2 7.65 -0.59 -39.22
CA ASN A 2 8.06 0.68 -39.83
C ASN A 2 8.36 1.78 -38.78
N LYS A 3 9.56 2.37 -38.89
CA LYS A 3 10.01 3.55 -38.11
C LYS A 3 9.08 4.80 -38.16
N LYS A 4 7.93 4.71 -38.79
CA LYS A 4 6.95 5.82 -38.89
C LYS A 4 5.91 5.82 -37.77
N PHE A 5 5.79 4.76 -36.97
CA PHE A 5 4.85 4.70 -35.84
C PHE A 5 5.42 5.35 -34.56
N LEU A 6 6.73 5.29 -34.36
CA LEU A 6 7.37 5.96 -33.20
C LEU A 6 7.34 7.49 -33.27
N ALA A 7 7.21 8.07 -34.48
CA ALA A 7 7.16 9.54 -34.63
C ALA A 7 5.78 10.15 -34.30
N SER A 8 4.73 9.35 -34.24
CA SER A 8 3.36 9.83 -33.93
C SER A 8 3.08 9.90 -32.42
N LEU A 9 3.73 9.10 -31.59
CA LEU A 9 3.56 9.17 -30.13
C LEU A 9 4.31 10.35 -29.50
N MET A 10 5.42 10.79 -30.10
CA MET A 10 6.15 11.98 -29.61
C MET A 10 5.48 13.33 -29.94
N ALA A 11 4.43 13.31 -30.77
CA ALA A 11 3.73 14.53 -31.18
C ALA A 11 2.45 14.84 -30.36
N LEU A 12 2.02 13.94 -29.48
CA LEU A 12 0.81 14.13 -28.66
C LEU A 12 1.09 14.70 -27.25
N SER A 13 2.35 14.78 -26.84
CA SER A 13 2.71 15.37 -25.53
C SER A 13 2.86 16.91 -25.53
N SER A 14 2.51 17.59 -26.63
CA SER A 14 2.72 19.04 -26.76
C SER A 14 1.47 19.88 -27.03
N ILE A 15 0.25 19.36 -26.85
CA ILE A 15 -0.98 20.17 -26.98
C ILE A 15 -1.89 19.94 -25.77
N SER A 16 -1.58 20.61 -24.68
CA SER A 16 -2.57 21.06 -23.70
C SER A 16 -2.18 22.40 -23.11
N LEU A 17 -2.14 23.40 -23.97
CA LEU A 17 -2.17 24.81 -23.53
C LEU A 17 -3.62 25.25 -23.51
N GLY A 18 -4.15 25.54 -22.33
CA GLY A 18 -5.27 26.43 -22.22
C GLY A 18 -6.49 25.97 -21.45
N VAL A 19 -6.36 25.62 -20.18
CA VAL A 19 -7.37 26.01 -19.19
C VAL A 19 -6.60 26.59 -18.01
N VAL A 20 -6.53 27.90 -17.93
CA VAL A 20 -6.12 28.61 -16.72
C VAL A 20 -7.28 28.45 -15.74
N ALA A 21 -7.31 27.35 -15.01
CA ALA A 21 -8.00 27.33 -13.75
C ALA A 21 -7.20 28.25 -12.83
N VAL A 22 -7.77 29.41 -12.49
CA VAL A 22 -7.25 30.26 -11.44
C VAL A 22 -7.40 29.45 -10.14
N SER A 23 -6.39 28.63 -9.83
CA SER A 23 -6.24 28.10 -8.49
C SER A 23 -6.04 29.31 -7.59
N THR A 24 -6.96 29.55 -6.68
CA THR A 24 -6.73 30.44 -5.54
C THR A 24 -5.58 29.81 -4.77
N GLN A 25 -4.37 30.26 -5.07
CA GLN A 25 -3.19 29.87 -4.29
C GLN A 25 -3.49 30.22 -2.84
N VAL A 26 -3.52 29.21 -2.01
CA VAL A 26 -3.38 29.41 -0.58
C VAL A 26 -1.96 29.94 -0.38
N THR A 27 -1.80 31.27 -0.43
CA THR A 27 -0.58 31.95 0.00
C THR A 27 -0.48 31.82 1.52
N GLY A 28 -0.30 30.60 2.00
CA GLY A 28 0.13 30.33 3.35
C GLY A 28 1.58 30.75 3.45
N ALA A 29 1.83 31.91 4.07
CA ALA A 29 3.17 32.30 4.50
C ALA A 29 3.80 31.08 5.18
N ILE A 30 5.08 30.77 4.88
CA ILE A 30 5.90 29.80 5.61
C ILE A 30 5.76 30.14 7.08
N SER A 31 4.84 29.48 7.75
CA SER A 31 4.55 29.70 9.16
C SER A 31 5.71 29.13 9.95
N SER A 32 6.16 29.56 11.01
CA SER A 32 7.18 29.07 11.92
C SER A 32 8.28 28.16 11.30
N PRO A 33 9.57 28.42 11.55
CA PRO A 33 10.68 27.61 11.01
C PRO A 33 10.67 26.14 11.50
N THR A 34 9.79 25.77 12.41
CA THR A 34 9.67 24.44 13.00
C THR A 34 8.40 23.68 12.58
N ILE A 35 7.57 24.26 11.72
CA ILE A 35 6.42 23.54 11.11
C ILE A 35 6.87 22.99 9.77
N LEU A 36 6.77 21.66 9.62
CA LEU A 36 7.05 20.96 8.36
C LEU A 36 5.79 20.92 7.50
N THR A 37 5.92 21.07 6.20
CA THR A 37 4.82 20.91 5.25
C THR A 37 5.09 19.70 4.38
N GLU A 38 4.17 18.74 4.39
CA GLU A 38 4.28 17.48 3.64
C GLU A 38 3.05 17.21 2.79
N GLU A 39 3.23 16.38 1.77
CA GLU A 39 2.19 15.77 0.96
C GLU A 39 2.40 14.25 0.97
N THR A 40 1.33 13.51 1.21
CA THR A 40 1.36 12.04 1.32
C THR A 40 0.56 11.35 0.22
N ASN A 41 -0.48 12.02 -0.28
CA ASN A 41 -1.40 11.43 -1.25
C ASN A 41 -2.23 12.54 -1.94
N VAL A 42 -2.35 12.47 -3.26
CA VAL A 42 -3.07 13.49 -4.04
C VAL A 42 -4.50 13.04 -4.36
N GLY A 43 -5.39 14.01 -4.65
CA GLY A 43 -6.76 13.75 -5.08
C GLY A 43 -7.71 13.23 -3.98
N VAL A 44 -7.26 13.17 -2.73
CA VAL A 44 -8.08 12.73 -1.58
C VAL A 44 -8.92 13.89 -1.06
N THR A 45 -10.24 13.72 -1.03
CA THR A 45 -11.14 14.72 -0.44
C THR A 45 -10.99 14.72 1.09
N PHE A 46 -10.59 15.87 1.65
CA PHE A 46 -10.44 15.99 3.09
C PHE A 46 -11.79 15.99 3.80
N THR A 47 -11.93 15.08 4.77
CA THR A 47 -13.06 14.98 5.70
C THR A 47 -12.57 15.17 7.13
N ASN A 48 -13.41 15.65 8.04
CA ASN A 48 -13.03 15.71 9.47
C ASN A 48 -13.26 14.35 10.14
N ASN A 49 -12.59 13.34 9.63
CA ASN A 49 -12.64 11.98 10.17
C ASN A 49 -11.23 11.39 10.25
N PHE A 50 -10.75 11.13 11.46
CA PHE A 50 -9.44 10.58 11.78
C PHE A 50 -9.53 9.18 12.40
N ASN A 51 -10.63 8.46 12.17
CA ASN A 51 -10.81 7.10 12.66
C ASN A 51 -9.82 6.15 11.96
N PRO A 52 -8.85 5.52 12.69
CA PRO A 52 -7.81 4.70 12.08
C PRO A 52 -8.29 3.38 11.49
N VAL A 53 -9.52 2.97 11.81
CA VAL A 53 -10.12 1.72 11.29
C VAL A 53 -11.20 1.98 10.23
N ASP A 54 -11.43 3.24 9.85
CA ASP A 54 -12.32 3.61 8.75
C ASP A 54 -11.50 3.86 7.47
N SER A 55 -11.68 3.01 6.47
CA SER A 55 -11.00 3.13 5.16
C SER A 55 -11.32 4.44 4.43
N GLN A 56 -12.42 5.11 4.77
CA GLN A 56 -12.84 6.38 4.18
C GLN A 56 -12.44 7.59 5.03
N SER A 57 -11.78 7.39 6.16
CA SER A 57 -11.27 8.49 6.96
C SER A 57 -10.08 9.17 6.27
N VAL A 58 -9.95 10.48 6.46
CA VAL A 58 -8.80 11.22 5.92
C VAL A 58 -7.48 10.73 6.55
N GLY A 59 -7.53 10.31 7.81
CA GLY A 59 -6.37 9.71 8.47
C GLY A 59 -5.84 8.48 7.74
N THR A 60 -6.73 7.61 7.27
CA THR A 60 -6.37 6.40 6.51
C THR A 60 -6.02 6.72 5.07
N GLN A 61 -6.85 7.48 4.36
CA GLN A 61 -6.62 7.79 2.94
C GLN A 61 -5.37 8.64 2.69
N MET A 62 -4.98 9.46 3.66
CA MET A 62 -3.76 10.27 3.61
C MET A 62 -2.58 9.63 4.36
N SER A 63 -2.71 8.38 4.84
CA SER A 63 -1.67 7.68 5.64
C SER A 63 -1.18 8.46 6.87
N LEU A 64 -2.05 9.28 7.49
CA LEU A 64 -1.71 10.16 8.60
C LEU A 64 -1.91 9.52 9.99
N ASN A 65 -2.46 8.31 10.05
CA ASN A 65 -2.76 7.63 11.31
C ASN A 65 -1.52 7.47 12.20
N ALA A 66 -0.36 7.15 11.58
CA ALA A 66 0.92 6.98 12.25
C ALA A 66 1.51 8.28 12.87
N LEU A 67 0.92 9.45 12.63
CA LEU A 67 1.28 10.67 13.36
C LEU A 67 0.69 10.70 14.77
N SER A 68 -0.49 10.10 14.95
CA SER A 68 -1.27 10.17 16.19
C SER A 68 -1.32 8.85 16.95
N TYR A 69 -1.23 7.73 16.27
CA TYR A 69 -1.31 6.38 16.83
C TYR A 69 -0.07 5.60 16.44
N GLU A 70 0.64 5.12 17.43
CA GLU A 70 1.93 4.47 17.22
C GLU A 70 1.84 2.95 17.32
N PRO A 71 2.66 2.21 16.55
CA PRO A 71 2.72 0.76 16.63
C PRO A 71 3.41 0.29 17.92
N LEU A 72 3.24 -0.99 18.23
CA LEU A 72 3.98 -1.61 19.33
C LEU A 72 5.49 -1.57 19.07
N ILE A 73 5.91 -1.89 17.85
CA ILE A 73 7.31 -1.95 17.40
C ILE A 73 7.42 -1.23 16.06
N GLN A 74 8.46 -0.44 15.85
CA GLN A 74 8.81 0.12 14.54
C GLN A 74 9.76 -0.83 13.81
N TYR A 75 9.26 -1.58 12.83
CA TYR A 75 10.05 -2.46 11.98
C TYR A 75 10.60 -1.69 10.77
N ASN A 76 11.87 -1.92 10.44
CA ASN A 76 12.47 -1.36 9.25
C ASN A 76 12.11 -2.23 8.03
N ALA A 77 11.20 -1.79 7.19
CA ALA A 77 10.71 -2.55 6.04
C ALA A 77 11.78 -2.83 4.96
N MET A 78 12.94 -2.15 5.02
CA MET A 78 14.06 -2.37 4.08
C MET A 78 15.13 -3.32 4.61
N LYS A 79 15.13 -3.60 5.91
CA LYS A 79 16.21 -4.36 6.57
C LYS A 79 15.63 -5.48 7.44
N PRO A 80 15.84 -6.74 7.07
CA PRO A 80 15.32 -7.86 7.84
C PRO A 80 15.89 -7.86 9.26
N ASN A 81 15.03 -8.15 10.24
CA ASN A 81 15.36 -8.21 11.67
C ASN A 81 15.90 -6.90 12.27
N VAL A 82 15.66 -5.76 11.65
CA VAL A 82 15.99 -4.43 12.21
C VAL A 82 14.69 -3.76 12.65
N TRP A 83 14.64 -3.38 13.93
CA TRP A 83 13.48 -2.72 14.50
C TRP A 83 13.88 -1.76 15.62
N THR A 84 13.01 -0.81 15.92
CA THR A 84 13.16 0.17 16.99
C THR A 84 12.08 -0.07 18.04
N PRO A 85 12.46 -0.22 19.36
CA PRO A 85 11.49 -0.26 20.45
C PRO A 85 10.60 0.99 20.43
N TRP A 86 9.26 0.79 20.58
CA TRP A 86 8.33 1.91 20.49
C TRP A 86 7.30 1.83 21.63
N ILE A 87 5.98 1.67 21.39
CA ILE A 87 4.98 1.45 22.45
C ILE A 87 5.31 0.18 23.26
N ALA A 88 5.92 -0.82 22.63
CA ALA A 88 6.57 -1.92 23.33
C ALA A 88 8.09 -1.83 23.23
N THR A 89 8.78 -2.24 24.29
CA THR A 89 10.25 -2.32 24.34
C THR A 89 10.77 -3.66 23.83
N ASN A 90 9.92 -4.68 23.73
CA ASN A 90 10.32 -6.00 23.31
C ASN A 90 9.10 -6.82 22.84
N GLU A 91 9.35 -7.76 21.92
CA GLU A 91 8.45 -8.78 21.44
C GLU A 91 9.13 -10.15 21.55
N VAL A 92 8.47 -11.11 22.14
CA VAL A 92 9.03 -12.46 22.35
C VAL A 92 8.01 -13.53 22.03
N PHE A 93 8.33 -14.36 21.04
CA PHE A 93 7.60 -15.61 20.78
C PHE A 93 8.11 -16.75 21.68
N ASN A 94 7.18 -17.59 22.14
CA ASN A 94 7.55 -18.86 22.76
C ASN A 94 8.17 -19.83 21.73
N ALA A 95 8.65 -20.98 22.19
CA ALA A 95 9.29 -21.96 21.33
C ALA A 95 8.38 -22.53 20.23
N THR A 96 7.07 -22.60 20.49
CA THR A 96 6.08 -23.13 19.53
C THR A 96 5.56 -22.07 18.56
N GLY A 97 5.82 -20.76 18.80
CA GLY A 97 5.29 -19.68 17.98
C GLY A 97 3.81 -19.35 18.21
N GLN A 98 3.15 -20.06 19.13
CA GLN A 98 1.73 -19.85 19.42
C GLN A 98 1.46 -18.77 20.47
N VAL A 99 2.48 -18.31 21.18
CA VAL A 99 2.36 -17.28 22.19
C VAL A 99 3.37 -16.19 21.90
N VAL A 100 2.90 -14.95 21.79
CA VAL A 100 3.75 -13.76 21.73
C VAL A 100 3.49 -12.89 22.96
N THR A 101 4.56 -12.30 23.49
CA THR A 101 4.52 -11.40 24.65
C THR A 101 5.19 -10.09 24.29
N PHE A 102 4.44 -8.99 24.39
CA PHE A 102 4.94 -7.63 24.30
C PHE A 102 5.20 -7.06 25.68
N THR A 103 6.28 -6.32 25.84
CA THR A 103 6.58 -5.57 27.07
C THR A 103 6.34 -4.10 26.83
N ILE A 104 5.30 -3.52 27.43
CA ILE A 104 4.90 -2.14 27.19
C ILE A 104 5.95 -1.16 27.77
N ASN A 105 6.26 -0.15 26.99
CA ASN A 105 7.23 0.89 27.33
C ASN A 105 6.66 1.80 28.43
N PRO A 106 7.35 1.95 29.56
CA PRO A 106 6.87 2.81 30.65
C PRO A 106 6.84 4.31 30.30
N LYS A 107 7.42 4.70 29.16
CA LYS A 107 7.36 6.07 28.64
C LYS A 107 6.17 6.32 27.72
N ALA A 108 5.44 5.27 27.30
CA ALA A 108 4.29 5.41 26.43
C ALA A 108 3.14 6.07 27.20
N GLU A 109 2.68 7.21 26.72
CA GLU A 109 1.58 7.97 27.30
C GLU A 109 0.56 8.37 26.23
N TRP A 110 -0.70 8.41 26.63
CA TRP A 110 -1.73 9.07 25.85
C TRP A 110 -1.51 10.59 25.85
N SER A 111 -2.10 11.28 24.92
CA SER A 111 -1.96 12.75 24.77
C SER A 111 -2.55 13.56 25.94
N ASN A 112 -3.29 12.94 26.83
CA ASN A 112 -3.72 13.54 28.10
C ASN A 112 -2.72 13.34 29.26
N GLY A 113 -1.59 12.67 29.01
CA GLY A 113 -0.53 12.40 30.01
C GLY A 113 -0.76 11.13 30.83
N SER A 114 -1.84 10.39 30.63
CA SER A 114 -2.01 9.10 31.29
C SER A 114 -1.19 8.00 30.59
N PRO A 115 -0.67 7.00 31.31
CA PRO A 115 0.15 5.95 30.72
C PRO A 115 -0.66 5.07 29.77
N VAL A 116 -0.05 4.60 28.66
CA VAL A 116 -0.54 3.47 27.88
C VAL A 116 -0.23 2.20 28.68
N THR A 117 -1.26 1.44 29.03
CA THR A 117 -1.10 0.27 29.91
C THR A 117 -1.21 -1.05 29.14
N ALA A 118 -0.56 -2.08 29.66
CA ALA A 118 -0.70 -3.44 29.11
C ALA A 118 -2.16 -3.91 29.10
N ALA A 119 -2.98 -3.48 30.07
CA ALA A 119 -4.40 -3.81 30.12
C ALA A 119 -5.19 -3.20 28.95
N GLN A 120 -4.90 -1.97 28.57
CA GLN A 120 -5.52 -1.29 27.43
C GLN A 120 -5.10 -1.95 26.12
N VAL A 121 -3.81 -2.23 25.93
CA VAL A 121 -3.33 -2.94 24.72
C VAL A 121 -3.96 -4.35 24.62
N ALA A 122 -4.05 -5.09 25.71
CA ALA A 122 -4.72 -6.39 25.71
C ALA A 122 -6.22 -6.26 25.38
N ASN A 123 -6.90 -5.22 25.90
CA ASN A 123 -8.29 -4.94 25.59
C ASN A 123 -8.49 -4.62 24.11
N GLU A 124 -7.61 -3.82 23.50
CA GLU A 124 -7.66 -3.52 22.08
C GLU A 124 -7.56 -4.78 21.22
N PHE A 125 -6.60 -5.68 21.47
CA PHE A 125 -6.51 -6.96 20.77
C PHE A 125 -7.77 -7.82 20.97
N ASN A 126 -8.42 -7.76 22.13
CA ASN A 126 -9.67 -8.47 22.37
C ASN A 126 -10.83 -7.86 21.57
N VAL A 127 -10.90 -6.54 21.44
CA VAL A 127 -11.89 -5.84 20.61
C VAL A 127 -11.67 -6.17 19.15
N ILE A 128 -10.44 -6.09 18.66
CA ILE A 128 -10.06 -6.48 17.28
C ILE A 128 -10.48 -7.93 16.99
N ASN A 129 -10.18 -8.85 17.92
CA ASN A 129 -10.49 -10.28 17.75
C ASN A 129 -11.99 -10.60 17.74
N THR A 130 -12.83 -9.79 18.36
CA THR A 130 -14.29 -10.00 18.46
C THR A 130 -15.10 -9.15 17.50
N ASN A 131 -14.47 -8.21 16.80
CA ASN A 131 -15.12 -7.29 15.87
C ASN A 131 -14.31 -7.20 14.56
N ALA A 132 -14.76 -7.93 13.54
CA ALA A 132 -14.08 -7.95 12.23
C ALA A 132 -13.90 -6.55 11.61
N GLY A 133 -14.85 -5.62 11.82
CA GLY A 133 -14.73 -4.23 11.36
C GLY A 133 -13.65 -3.40 12.06
N MET A 134 -13.04 -3.92 13.12
CA MET A 134 -11.89 -3.31 13.80
C MET A 134 -10.55 -3.96 13.39
N ASN A 135 -10.58 -5.12 12.73
CA ASN A 135 -9.38 -5.86 12.36
C ASN A 135 -8.83 -5.42 11.00
N VAL A 136 -8.51 -4.15 10.85
CA VAL A 136 -7.89 -3.62 9.62
C VAL A 136 -6.38 -3.93 9.51
N PHE A 137 -5.79 -4.49 10.56
CA PHE A 137 -4.36 -4.83 10.62
C PHE A 137 -4.06 -6.31 10.32
N GLY A 138 -5.07 -7.10 9.99
CA GLY A 138 -4.87 -8.53 9.70
C GLY A 138 -4.42 -9.36 10.91
N VAL A 139 -4.79 -8.98 12.14
CA VAL A 139 -4.43 -9.74 13.34
C VAL A 139 -5.07 -11.12 13.28
N PRO A 140 -4.29 -12.22 13.34
CA PRO A 140 -4.84 -13.57 13.34
C PRO A 140 -5.75 -13.82 14.55
N THR A 141 -6.76 -14.66 14.37
CA THR A 141 -7.71 -15.00 15.43
C THR A 141 -7.00 -15.58 16.68
N LEU A 142 -7.29 -15.01 17.84
CA LEU A 142 -6.74 -15.48 19.11
C LEU A 142 -7.41 -16.78 19.57
N ALA A 143 -6.63 -17.72 20.12
CA ALA A 143 -7.15 -18.95 20.73
C ALA A 143 -7.85 -18.67 22.08
N THR A 144 -7.38 -17.68 22.80
CA THR A 144 -7.93 -17.20 24.07
C THR A 144 -7.82 -15.69 24.11
N PRO A 145 -8.66 -14.99 24.88
CA PRO A 145 -8.53 -13.55 25.03
C PRO A 145 -7.11 -13.13 25.43
N ALA A 146 -6.63 -12.04 24.85
CA ALA A 146 -5.36 -11.41 25.23
C ALA A 146 -5.37 -11.06 26.71
N THR A 147 -4.24 -11.24 27.38
CA THR A 147 -4.11 -11.01 28.83
C THR A 147 -3.01 -10.01 29.13
N ALA A 148 -3.15 -9.31 30.26
CA ALA A 148 -2.14 -8.39 30.79
C ALA A 148 -1.67 -8.82 32.16
N SER A 149 -0.34 -8.75 32.41
CA SER A 149 0.26 -8.97 33.73
C SER A 149 1.44 -8.03 33.92
N GLY A 150 1.33 -7.13 34.88
CA GLY A 150 2.28 -6.02 35.04
C GLY A 150 2.29 -5.16 33.79
N ASN A 151 3.45 -5.00 33.15
CA ASN A 151 3.61 -4.29 31.90
C ASN A 151 3.67 -5.20 30.67
N LYS A 152 3.25 -6.46 30.78
CA LYS A 152 3.29 -7.43 29.68
C LYS A 152 1.89 -7.69 29.13
N VAL A 153 1.79 -7.78 27.82
CA VAL A 153 0.63 -8.25 27.06
C VAL A 153 0.98 -9.59 26.46
N THR A 154 0.10 -10.57 26.59
CA THR A 154 0.28 -11.89 26.03
C THR A 154 -0.87 -12.23 25.09
N LEU A 155 -0.54 -12.56 23.84
CA LEU A 155 -1.46 -13.07 22.81
C LEU A 155 -1.21 -14.55 22.64
N THR A 156 -2.28 -15.35 22.53
CA THR A 156 -2.22 -16.80 22.31
C THR A 156 -3.00 -17.15 21.06
N PHE A 157 -2.37 -17.85 20.13
CA PHE A 157 -2.92 -18.24 18.83
C PHE A 157 -3.15 -19.77 18.76
N PRO A 158 -4.12 -20.24 17.95
CA PRO A 158 -4.34 -21.68 17.76
C PRO A 158 -3.20 -22.34 16.97
N THR A 159 -2.52 -21.58 16.11
CA THR A 159 -1.39 -22.01 15.27
C THR A 159 -0.17 -21.13 15.48
N PRO A 160 1.05 -21.58 15.17
CA PRO A 160 2.25 -20.74 15.25
C PRO A 160 2.14 -19.53 14.30
N GLN A 161 2.69 -18.37 14.72
CA GLN A 161 2.58 -17.09 14.03
C GLN A 161 3.96 -16.43 13.79
N PHE A 162 5.01 -17.19 13.56
CA PHE A 162 6.34 -16.62 13.39
C PHE A 162 6.48 -15.67 12.19
N ALA A 163 5.77 -15.96 11.10
CA ALA A 163 5.81 -15.09 9.92
C ALA A 163 5.02 -13.79 10.10
N ASN A 164 4.10 -13.74 11.08
CA ASN A 164 3.31 -12.56 11.42
C ASN A 164 3.99 -11.64 12.45
N GLN A 165 5.25 -11.86 12.77
CA GLN A 165 5.96 -11.06 13.77
C GLN A 165 5.87 -9.56 13.46
N ASP A 166 6.26 -9.15 12.25
CA ASP A 166 6.29 -7.74 11.86
C ASP A 166 4.87 -7.15 11.85
N ALA A 167 3.87 -7.90 11.36
CA ALA A 167 2.48 -7.46 11.32
C ALA A 167 1.90 -7.24 12.72
N LEU A 168 2.13 -8.19 13.65
CA LEU A 168 1.66 -8.08 15.04
C LEU A 168 2.29 -6.90 15.78
N GLY A 169 3.58 -6.66 15.58
CA GLY A 169 4.28 -5.54 16.19
C GLY A 169 3.92 -4.18 15.55
N SER A 170 3.45 -4.18 14.31
CA SER A 170 3.04 -2.96 13.57
C SER A 170 1.59 -2.54 13.82
N VAL A 171 0.83 -3.26 14.63
CA VAL A 171 -0.53 -2.84 15.02
C VAL A 171 -0.46 -1.48 15.70
N LEU A 172 -1.17 -0.50 15.15
CA LEU A 172 -1.30 0.83 15.75
C LEU A 172 -2.15 0.74 17.02
N ILE A 173 -1.68 1.36 18.09
CA ILE A 173 -2.38 1.33 19.38
C ILE A 173 -3.24 2.58 19.53
N PHE A 174 -4.54 2.38 19.71
CA PHE A 174 -5.55 3.43 19.86
C PHE A 174 -6.56 3.08 20.95
N PRO A 175 -7.26 4.08 21.54
CA PRO A 175 -8.18 3.81 22.63
C PRO A 175 -9.45 3.14 22.13
N VAL A 176 -9.86 2.07 22.82
CA VAL A 176 -11.11 1.33 22.54
C VAL A 176 -12.04 1.30 23.73
N ALA A 177 -13.31 0.97 23.50
CA ALA A 177 -14.29 0.85 24.59
C ALA A 177 -13.79 -0.14 25.67
N GLY A 178 -13.89 0.27 26.93
CA GLY A 178 -13.41 -0.53 28.07
C GLY A 178 -12.02 -0.16 28.60
N ASP A 179 -11.27 0.70 27.92
CA ASP A 179 -9.91 1.08 28.34
C ASP A 179 -9.87 1.93 29.62
N ASN A 180 -10.97 2.56 30.00
CA ASN A 180 -11.10 3.35 31.23
C ASN A 180 -9.99 4.41 31.37
N ILE A 181 -9.70 5.14 30.29
CA ILE A 181 -8.65 6.17 30.28
C ILE A 181 -9.07 7.34 31.18
N PRO A 182 -8.21 7.84 32.11
CA PRO A 182 -8.53 8.94 32.98
C PRO A 182 -9.00 10.19 32.22
N GLY A 183 -10.13 10.75 32.66
CA GLY A 183 -10.75 11.92 32.02
C GLY A 183 -11.77 11.59 30.92
N TYR A 184 -11.88 10.34 30.49
CA TYR A 184 -12.78 9.92 29.43
C TYR A 184 -13.73 8.82 29.92
N PRO A 185 -15.01 9.11 30.22
CA PRO A 185 -15.98 8.11 30.65
C PRO A 185 -16.34 7.17 29.49
N ALA A 186 -16.94 6.03 29.83
CA ALA A 186 -17.45 5.09 28.83
C ALA A 186 -18.40 5.80 27.87
N GLY A 187 -18.26 5.50 26.56
CA GLY A 187 -19.02 6.16 25.50
C GLY A 187 -18.47 7.52 25.06
N SER A 188 -17.32 7.95 25.59
CA SER A 188 -16.61 9.12 25.09
C SER A 188 -16.24 8.94 23.60
N PRO A 189 -16.32 10.00 22.76
CA PRO A 189 -16.00 9.91 21.33
C PRO A 189 -14.54 9.53 21.04
N VAL A 190 -13.64 9.65 22.02
CA VAL A 190 -12.23 9.25 21.87
C VAL A 190 -12.04 7.74 21.69
N TYR A 191 -13.00 6.92 22.13
CA TYR A 191 -12.91 5.47 21.99
C TYR A 191 -13.32 5.03 20.59
N ILE A 192 -12.37 4.47 19.87
CA ILE A 192 -12.58 3.95 18.53
C ILE A 192 -13.58 2.78 18.59
N THR A 193 -14.55 2.84 17.71
CA THR A 193 -15.56 1.80 17.49
C THR A 193 -15.49 1.33 16.04
N ALA A 194 -16.42 0.44 15.60
CA ALA A 194 -16.41 -0.09 14.25
C ALA A 194 -16.25 0.97 13.15
N GLY A 195 -15.69 0.59 12.02
CA GLY A 195 -15.13 1.41 10.96
C GLY A 195 -15.97 2.52 10.31
N THR A 196 -17.22 2.70 10.70
CA THR A 196 -18.11 3.76 10.14
C THR A 196 -18.32 4.94 11.09
N SER A 197 -17.75 4.94 12.29
CA SER A 197 -17.89 6.05 13.23
C SER A 197 -16.92 7.18 12.88
N THR A 198 -17.41 8.41 12.82
CA THR A 198 -16.58 9.60 12.62
C THR A 198 -15.83 9.93 13.92
N LEU A 199 -14.51 10.09 13.80
CA LEU A 199 -13.64 10.63 14.85
C LEU A 199 -13.11 11.99 14.39
N THR A 200 -13.61 13.07 14.98
CA THR A 200 -13.15 14.42 14.57
C THR A 200 -11.75 14.72 15.10
N ASN A 201 -11.06 15.70 14.49
CA ASN A 201 -9.74 16.14 14.96
C ASN A 201 -9.70 16.52 16.45
N ASN A 202 -10.82 16.98 17.02
CA ASN A 202 -10.91 17.34 18.44
C ASN A 202 -11.08 16.14 19.38
N ASP A 203 -11.47 14.99 18.84
CA ASP A 203 -11.74 13.76 19.59
C ASP A 203 -10.54 12.79 19.58
N VAL A 204 -9.49 13.07 18.81
CA VAL A 204 -8.30 12.22 18.74
C VAL A 204 -7.54 12.21 20.07
N LEU A 205 -7.54 11.08 20.75
CA LEU A 205 -6.70 10.79 21.90
C LEU A 205 -5.57 9.84 21.45
N GLY A 206 -4.50 10.42 20.94
CA GLY A 206 -3.36 9.66 20.41
C GLY A 206 -2.30 9.34 21.45
N ASN A 207 -1.39 8.47 21.09
CA ASN A 207 -0.16 8.16 21.81
C ASN A 207 1.09 8.49 20.98
N GLY A 208 0.90 9.11 19.82
CA GLY A 208 1.93 9.51 18.89
C GLY A 208 2.52 10.89 19.17
N PRO A 209 3.59 11.27 18.45
CA PRO A 209 4.27 12.54 18.62
C PRO A 209 3.47 13.75 18.11
N TYR A 210 2.45 13.56 17.29
CA TYR A 210 1.64 14.65 16.73
C TYR A 210 0.15 14.35 16.83
N LEU A 211 -0.65 15.41 17.00
CA LEU A 211 -2.11 15.32 17.09
C LEU A 211 -2.74 16.28 16.09
N PRO A 212 -3.84 15.92 15.41
CA PRO A 212 -4.54 16.83 14.53
C PRO A 212 -5.18 17.94 15.36
N THR A 213 -4.85 19.19 15.06
CA THR A 213 -5.33 20.38 15.79
C THR A 213 -6.09 21.36 14.91
N GLY A 214 -6.07 21.16 13.59
CA GLY A 214 -6.78 21.99 12.65
C GLY A 214 -7.21 21.18 11.42
N TYR A 215 -8.42 21.47 10.95
CA TYR A 215 -8.99 20.86 9.77
C TYR A 215 -9.80 21.87 8.96
N ASN A 216 -9.59 21.86 7.67
CA ASN A 216 -10.52 22.36 6.65
C ASN A 216 -10.31 21.56 5.34
N THR A 217 -11.10 21.82 4.32
CA THR A 217 -11.05 21.06 3.05
C THR A 217 -9.77 21.28 2.22
N GLN A 218 -8.87 22.16 2.64
CA GLN A 218 -7.62 22.48 1.94
C GLN A 218 -6.37 22.24 2.79
N LEU A 219 -6.53 22.03 4.10
CA LEU A 219 -5.39 21.91 5.01
C LEU A 219 -5.77 21.12 6.26
N ILE A 220 -4.93 20.14 6.58
CA ILE A 220 -4.91 19.49 7.88
C ILE A 220 -3.65 19.96 8.62
N SER A 221 -3.80 20.29 9.90
CA SER A 221 -2.70 20.76 10.74
C SER A 221 -2.54 19.86 11.97
N TYR A 222 -1.30 19.45 12.20
CA TYR A 222 -0.90 18.70 13.38
C TYR A 222 0.01 19.54 14.26
N THR A 223 -0.05 19.31 15.57
CA THR A 223 0.84 19.93 16.56
C THR A 223 1.52 18.84 17.39
N ALA A 224 2.78 19.06 17.75
CA ALA A 224 3.53 18.12 18.57
C ALA A 224 2.84 17.88 19.93
N SER A 225 2.68 16.62 20.30
CA SER A 225 2.07 16.21 21.55
C SER A 225 2.92 16.67 22.75
N PRO A 226 2.32 17.37 23.73
CA PRO A 226 3.06 17.81 24.93
C PRO A 226 3.48 16.66 25.84
N HIS A 227 2.86 15.48 25.68
CA HIS A 227 3.11 14.29 26.49
C HIS A 227 3.97 13.23 25.79
N TRP A 228 4.51 13.54 24.59
CA TRP A 228 5.44 12.65 23.91
C TRP A 228 6.76 12.50 24.67
N LYS A 229 7.14 11.26 25.05
CA LYS A 229 8.32 10.97 25.88
C LYS A 229 9.21 9.83 25.34
N MET A 230 8.80 9.14 24.28
CA MET A 230 9.55 7.98 23.79
C MET A 230 10.86 8.36 23.09
N THR A 231 10.92 9.57 22.55
CA THR A 231 12.16 10.18 22.01
C THR A 231 12.48 11.47 22.75
N ALA A 232 13.56 12.16 22.37
CA ALA A 232 13.74 13.56 22.72
C ALA A 232 12.59 14.39 22.11
N LYS A 233 12.36 15.59 22.66
CA LYS A 233 11.35 16.51 22.11
C LYS A 233 11.66 16.81 20.65
N PRO A 234 10.72 16.55 19.71
CA PRO A 234 10.94 16.82 18.29
C PRO A 234 11.28 18.29 18.01
N TYR A 235 12.20 18.54 17.09
CA TYR A 235 12.45 19.89 16.57
C TYR A 235 11.29 20.37 15.70
N VAL A 236 10.68 19.47 14.93
CA VAL A 236 9.43 19.72 14.20
C VAL A 236 8.30 19.85 15.22
N THR A 237 7.75 21.05 15.36
CA THR A 237 6.69 21.35 16.36
C THR A 237 5.28 21.21 15.80
N GLY A 238 5.13 21.02 14.49
CA GLY A 238 3.86 20.78 13.82
C GLY A 238 4.06 20.33 12.38
N VAL A 239 3.02 19.77 11.83
CA VAL A 239 2.97 19.28 10.45
C VAL A 239 1.75 19.89 9.78
N HIS A 240 1.93 20.42 8.58
CA HIS A 240 0.89 20.87 7.70
C HIS A 240 0.78 19.92 6.50
N VAL A 241 -0.42 19.47 6.22
CA VAL A 241 -0.74 18.60 5.07
C VAL A 241 -1.75 19.34 4.18
N PRO A 242 -1.29 20.07 3.15
CA PRO A 242 -2.16 20.75 2.19
C PRO A 242 -2.83 19.74 1.24
N TYR A 243 -4.00 20.10 0.74
CA TYR A 243 -4.66 19.35 -0.33
C TYR A 243 -4.03 19.68 -1.69
N TYR A 244 -3.73 18.63 -2.46
CA TYR A 244 -3.38 18.72 -3.88
C TYR A 244 -4.27 17.80 -4.70
N ALA A 245 -4.69 18.28 -5.88
CA ALA A 245 -5.61 17.52 -6.72
C ALA A 245 -4.90 16.42 -7.53
N ALA A 246 -3.62 16.63 -7.86
CA ALA A 246 -2.83 15.72 -8.68
C ALA A 246 -1.32 15.85 -8.38
N ASN A 247 -0.52 14.87 -8.82
CA ASN A 247 0.93 14.86 -8.71
C ASN A 247 1.60 16.16 -9.20
N GLN A 248 1.10 16.73 -10.29
CA GLN A 248 1.65 17.98 -10.84
C GLN A 248 1.51 19.17 -9.88
N ASP A 249 0.40 19.25 -9.13
CA ASP A 249 0.17 20.35 -8.18
C ASP A 249 1.14 20.24 -6.99
N ALA A 250 1.31 19.04 -6.45
CA ALA A 250 2.26 18.74 -5.37
C ALA A 250 3.71 18.98 -5.82
N THR A 251 4.07 18.52 -7.02
CA THR A 251 5.39 18.77 -7.63
C THR A 251 5.69 20.27 -7.74
N GLN A 252 4.73 21.07 -8.22
CA GLN A 252 4.90 22.53 -8.32
C GLN A 252 5.10 23.17 -6.94
N ALA A 253 4.38 22.69 -5.92
CA ALA A 253 4.54 23.17 -4.55
C ALA A 253 5.92 22.83 -3.97
N LEU A 254 6.45 21.63 -4.24
CA LEU A 254 7.80 21.22 -3.82
C LEU A 254 8.87 22.08 -4.52
N VAL A 255 8.78 22.24 -5.83
CA VAL A 255 9.72 23.05 -6.65
C VAL A 255 9.75 24.51 -6.20
N THR A 256 8.61 25.05 -5.77
CA THR A 256 8.49 26.44 -5.28
C THR A 256 8.71 26.57 -3.78
N HIS A 257 9.16 25.52 -3.10
CA HIS A 257 9.42 25.48 -1.65
C HIS A 257 8.18 25.79 -0.77
N GLN A 258 6.99 25.46 -1.27
CA GLN A 258 5.76 25.46 -0.46
C GLN A 258 5.58 24.14 0.29
N LEU A 259 6.23 23.07 -0.19
CA LEU A 259 6.41 21.80 0.50
C LEU A 259 7.87 21.60 0.92
N ASP A 260 8.07 20.92 2.04
CA ASP A 260 9.38 20.41 2.47
C ASP A 260 9.58 18.95 2.06
N TRP A 261 8.49 18.21 1.95
CA TRP A 261 8.49 16.76 1.78
C TRP A 261 7.30 16.31 0.93
N ALA A 262 7.56 15.53 -0.10
CA ALA A 262 6.56 15.05 -1.05
C ALA A 262 6.65 13.54 -1.27
N GLY A 263 5.50 12.87 -1.26
CA GLY A 263 5.33 11.43 -1.44
C GLY A 263 4.66 11.04 -2.76
N ASN A 264 4.78 11.87 -3.79
CA ASN A 264 4.20 11.62 -5.11
C ASN A 264 5.26 11.35 -6.18
N ASP A 265 4.86 10.70 -7.28
CA ASP A 265 5.69 10.65 -8.48
C ASP A 265 6.00 12.05 -9.00
N ILE A 266 7.27 12.29 -9.33
CA ILE A 266 7.77 13.53 -9.93
C ILE A 266 8.53 13.21 -11.21
N PRO A 267 7.89 13.25 -12.37
CA PRO A 267 8.56 13.01 -13.63
C PRO A 267 9.79 13.92 -13.80
N GLN A 268 10.92 13.31 -14.22
CA GLN A 268 12.17 14.04 -14.43
C GLN A 268 12.64 14.83 -13.19
N ILE A 269 12.48 14.30 -11.99
CA ILE A 269 12.81 14.96 -10.70
C ILE A 269 14.22 15.58 -10.70
N LYS A 270 15.19 14.94 -11.38
CA LYS A 270 16.57 15.45 -11.46
C LYS A 270 16.64 16.81 -12.16
N GLN A 271 15.81 17.02 -13.17
CA GLN A 271 15.74 18.27 -13.95
C GLN A 271 14.84 19.30 -13.26
N VAL A 272 13.65 18.91 -12.81
CA VAL A 272 12.63 19.85 -12.34
C VAL A 272 12.86 20.29 -10.88
N PHE A 273 13.42 19.43 -10.05
CA PHE A 273 13.62 19.73 -8.63
C PHE A 273 15.10 19.79 -8.22
N ILE A 274 15.87 18.71 -8.46
CA ILE A 274 17.25 18.63 -7.98
C ILE A 274 18.13 19.71 -8.61
N ALA A 275 18.01 19.93 -9.94
CA ALA A 275 18.86 20.89 -10.64
C ALA A 275 18.65 22.35 -10.18
N SER A 276 17.49 22.70 -9.61
CA SER A 276 17.21 24.04 -9.10
C SER A 276 18.06 24.40 -7.86
N ASN A 277 18.35 23.42 -6.99
CA ASN A 277 19.24 23.57 -5.85
C ASN A 277 19.83 22.22 -5.40
N PRO A 278 20.88 21.71 -6.08
CA PRO A 278 21.45 20.38 -5.82
C PRO A 278 22.02 20.21 -4.40
N ALA A 279 22.29 21.31 -3.70
CA ALA A 279 22.82 21.27 -2.33
C ALA A 279 21.72 21.00 -1.28
N GLN A 280 20.48 21.32 -1.60
CA GLN A 280 19.37 21.25 -0.65
C GLN A 280 18.23 20.34 -1.08
N ASN A 281 18.06 20.10 -2.38
CA ASN A 281 16.97 19.29 -2.93
C ASN A 281 17.44 17.87 -3.14
N HIS A 282 16.73 16.91 -2.55
CA HIS A 282 17.10 15.51 -2.54
C HIS A 282 15.91 14.63 -2.82
N PHE A 283 16.17 13.40 -3.23
CA PHE A 283 15.17 12.33 -3.27
C PHE A 283 15.83 10.99 -2.95
N TYR A 284 15.02 10.06 -2.44
CA TYR A 284 15.42 8.68 -2.24
C TYR A 284 14.22 7.76 -2.48
N TYR A 285 14.20 7.07 -3.61
CA TYR A 285 13.10 6.23 -4.09
C TYR A 285 13.48 4.75 -4.01
N PRO A 286 13.49 4.12 -2.81
CA PRO A 286 13.73 2.69 -2.71
C PRO A 286 12.54 1.89 -3.22
N ALA A 287 12.78 0.72 -3.76
CA ALA A 287 11.74 -0.23 -4.09
C ALA A 287 11.18 -0.86 -2.80
N GLY A 288 10.01 -0.44 -2.39
CA GLY A 288 9.38 -0.85 -1.13
C GLY A 288 8.25 -1.85 -1.29
N SER A 289 7.57 -1.83 -2.43
CA SER A 289 6.43 -2.69 -2.76
C SER A 289 6.50 -3.15 -4.22
N THR A 290 5.37 -3.54 -4.80
CA THR A 290 5.21 -3.76 -6.24
C THR A 290 4.10 -2.87 -6.77
N VAL A 291 4.21 -2.40 -8.02
CA VAL A 291 3.06 -1.97 -8.82
C VAL A 291 2.51 -3.20 -9.52
N THR A 292 1.22 -3.41 -9.44
CA THR A 292 0.59 -4.68 -9.78
C THR A 292 -0.72 -4.46 -10.52
N LEU A 293 -0.94 -5.18 -11.60
CA LEU A 293 -2.26 -5.28 -12.21
C LEU A 293 -3.06 -6.36 -11.46
N TRP A 294 -4.07 -5.92 -10.72
CA TRP A 294 -5.00 -6.77 -10.00
C TRP A 294 -6.10 -7.22 -10.94
N PHE A 295 -6.45 -8.49 -10.89
CA PHE A 295 -7.61 -9.07 -11.59
C PHE A 295 -8.70 -9.36 -10.58
N ASN A 296 -9.90 -8.84 -10.80
CA ASN A 296 -11.04 -9.15 -9.96
C ASN A 296 -11.73 -10.42 -10.47
N VAL A 297 -11.70 -11.46 -9.66
CA VAL A 297 -12.35 -12.75 -9.96
C VAL A 297 -13.54 -13.01 -9.04
N SER A 298 -14.04 -11.99 -8.33
CA SER A 298 -15.20 -12.12 -7.46
C SER A 298 -16.52 -12.09 -8.25
N SER A 299 -17.57 -12.66 -7.66
CA SER A 299 -18.94 -12.51 -8.19
C SER A 299 -19.48 -11.09 -8.07
N SER A 300 -18.78 -10.19 -7.36
CA SER A 300 -19.10 -8.77 -7.22
C SER A 300 -18.41 -7.90 -8.27
N ALA A 301 -17.62 -8.47 -9.17
CA ALA A 301 -17.10 -7.75 -10.33
C ALA A 301 -18.25 -7.13 -11.15
N PRO A 302 -18.03 -5.99 -11.86
CA PRO A 302 -19.09 -5.29 -12.59
C PRO A 302 -19.87 -6.17 -13.56
N ASP A 303 -19.23 -7.15 -14.13
CA ASP A 303 -19.84 -8.15 -15.03
C ASP A 303 -20.29 -9.46 -14.34
N GLY A 304 -20.18 -9.55 -13.00
CA GLY A 304 -20.52 -10.72 -12.23
C GLY A 304 -19.54 -11.89 -12.39
N ASN A 305 -18.27 -11.61 -12.61
CA ASN A 305 -17.22 -12.59 -12.92
C ASN A 305 -17.57 -13.38 -14.21
N ARG A 306 -18.02 -12.68 -15.23
CA ARG A 306 -18.39 -13.22 -16.55
C ARG A 306 -17.53 -12.64 -17.65
N ASP A 307 -16.28 -12.39 -17.34
CA ASP A 307 -15.26 -11.99 -18.30
C ASP A 307 -14.20 -13.08 -18.46
N CYS A 308 -13.33 -12.91 -19.41
CA CYS A 308 -12.26 -13.87 -19.62
C CYS A 308 -11.20 -13.83 -18.51
N LEU A 309 -11.21 -12.84 -17.62
CA LEU A 309 -10.31 -12.77 -16.45
C LEU A 309 -10.62 -13.84 -15.40
N ALA A 310 -11.78 -14.49 -15.43
CA ALA A 310 -12.04 -15.66 -14.60
C ALA A 310 -11.13 -16.85 -14.96
N ASP A 311 -10.67 -16.94 -16.23
CA ASP A 311 -9.79 -18.01 -16.72
C ASP A 311 -8.30 -17.69 -16.42
N PRO A 312 -7.56 -18.55 -15.69
CA PRO A 312 -6.16 -18.32 -15.37
C PRO A 312 -5.24 -18.28 -16.60
N TYR A 313 -5.57 -19.00 -17.66
CA TYR A 313 -4.79 -18.97 -18.88
C TYR A 313 -4.94 -17.63 -19.61
N PHE A 314 -6.12 -17.03 -19.55
CA PHE A 314 -6.33 -15.70 -20.11
C PHE A 314 -5.54 -14.66 -19.32
N ARG A 315 -5.61 -14.67 -17.97
CA ARG A 315 -4.80 -13.78 -17.10
C ARG A 315 -3.30 -13.96 -17.34
N TYR A 316 -2.85 -15.21 -17.52
CA TYR A 316 -1.44 -15.49 -17.82
C TYR A 316 -1.02 -14.84 -19.15
N ALA A 317 -1.83 -14.96 -20.20
CA ALA A 317 -1.55 -14.33 -21.49
C ALA A 317 -1.50 -12.80 -21.37
N VAL A 318 -2.47 -12.19 -20.67
CA VAL A 318 -2.47 -10.74 -20.35
C VAL A 318 -1.18 -10.35 -19.63
N SER A 319 -0.82 -11.05 -18.56
CA SER A 319 0.40 -10.76 -17.80
C SER A 319 1.67 -10.86 -18.62
N MET A 320 1.76 -11.88 -19.50
CA MET A 320 2.97 -12.13 -20.31
C MET A 320 3.06 -11.20 -21.53
N ALA A 321 1.96 -10.61 -21.98
CA ALA A 321 1.93 -9.63 -23.08
C ALA A 321 2.55 -8.29 -22.70
N ILE A 322 2.51 -7.91 -21.42
CA ILE A 322 2.92 -6.60 -20.94
C ILE A 322 4.44 -6.40 -21.05
N ASP A 323 4.86 -5.33 -21.74
CA ASP A 323 6.26 -4.88 -21.83
C ASP A 323 6.65 -4.08 -20.57
N ARG A 324 7.20 -4.77 -19.58
CA ARG A 324 7.59 -4.18 -18.29
C ARG A 324 8.78 -3.24 -18.40
N ASN A 325 9.67 -3.46 -19.37
CA ASN A 325 10.77 -2.53 -19.64
C ASN A 325 10.23 -1.19 -20.17
N GLN A 326 9.19 -1.23 -21.00
CA GLN A 326 8.58 -0.01 -21.51
C GLN A 326 7.83 0.73 -20.39
N LEU A 327 7.07 0.05 -19.52
CA LEU A 327 6.45 0.66 -18.34
C LEU A 327 7.52 1.37 -17.48
N SER A 328 8.58 0.67 -17.10
CA SER A 328 9.67 1.23 -16.30
C SER A 328 10.32 2.47 -16.93
N GLN A 329 10.62 2.43 -18.23
CA GLN A 329 11.40 3.50 -18.86
C GLN A 329 10.57 4.71 -19.29
N ILE A 330 9.30 4.54 -19.58
CA ILE A 330 8.39 5.59 -20.08
C ILE A 330 7.40 5.97 -18.97
N GLY A 331 6.58 5.04 -18.48
CA GLY A 331 5.61 5.31 -17.44
C GLY A 331 6.26 5.86 -16.18
N GLU A 332 7.27 5.15 -15.66
CA GLU A 332 7.92 5.48 -14.39
C GLU A 332 9.26 6.23 -14.55
N THR A 333 9.55 6.73 -15.73
CA THR A 333 10.77 7.50 -16.05
C THR A 333 12.09 6.87 -15.55
N GLY A 334 12.11 5.54 -15.40
CA GLY A 334 13.25 4.73 -14.97
C GLY A 334 13.43 4.61 -13.45
N PHE A 335 12.53 5.12 -12.62
CA PHE A 335 12.64 5.05 -11.16
C PHE A 335 12.14 3.72 -10.61
N GLU A 336 11.09 3.16 -11.17
CA GLU A 336 10.60 1.83 -10.84
C GLU A 336 11.16 0.77 -11.78
N GLN A 337 11.80 -0.23 -11.21
CA GLN A 337 12.42 -1.30 -12.01
C GLN A 337 11.38 -2.37 -12.39
N PRO A 338 11.51 -3.01 -13.56
CA PRO A 338 10.62 -4.09 -13.98
C PRO A 338 10.56 -5.22 -12.95
N ALA A 339 9.37 -5.70 -12.61
CA ALA A 339 9.22 -6.94 -11.86
C ALA A 339 9.74 -8.11 -12.69
N THR A 340 10.71 -8.84 -12.16
CA THR A 340 11.43 -9.90 -12.90
C THR A 340 10.82 -11.29 -12.73
N SER A 341 9.90 -11.43 -11.77
CA SER A 341 9.36 -12.74 -11.36
C SER A 341 7.83 -12.70 -11.25
N THR A 342 7.19 -13.77 -11.73
CA THR A 342 5.75 -14.02 -11.55
C THR A 342 5.36 -14.21 -10.08
N SER A 343 6.32 -14.52 -9.19
CA SER A 343 6.07 -14.62 -7.76
C SER A 343 5.74 -13.28 -7.11
N GLY A 344 6.07 -12.16 -7.75
CA GLY A 344 5.86 -10.81 -7.26
C GLY A 344 6.71 -10.39 -6.07
N MET A 345 7.76 -11.14 -5.74
CA MET A 345 8.66 -10.79 -4.65
C MET A 345 9.43 -9.52 -4.96
N THR A 346 9.49 -8.61 -3.98
CA THR A 346 10.27 -7.38 -4.06
C THR A 346 11.77 -7.64 -4.01
N PRO A 347 12.63 -6.66 -4.35
CA PRO A 347 14.08 -6.80 -4.18
C PRO A 347 14.52 -7.18 -2.77
N ALA A 348 13.82 -6.73 -1.72
CA ALA A 348 14.09 -7.11 -0.34
C ALA A 348 13.80 -8.61 -0.05
N GLN A 349 12.95 -9.23 -0.86
CA GLN A 349 12.54 -10.64 -0.77
C GLN A 349 13.23 -11.53 -1.81
N ALA A 350 14.07 -10.99 -2.69
CA ALA A 350 14.65 -11.70 -3.84
C ALA A 350 15.41 -12.99 -3.49
N ALA A 351 15.90 -13.12 -2.25
CA ALA A 351 16.52 -14.34 -1.76
C ALA A 351 15.58 -15.55 -1.74
N TYR A 352 14.26 -15.31 -1.75
CA TYR A 352 13.21 -16.34 -1.65
C TYR A 352 12.57 -16.71 -3.00
N GLU A 353 12.89 -16.04 -4.11
CA GLU A 353 12.28 -16.31 -5.43
C GLU A 353 12.49 -17.75 -5.92
N GLY A 354 13.52 -18.43 -5.46
CA GLY A 354 13.79 -19.83 -5.78
C GLY A 354 13.82 -20.11 -7.30
N PRO A 355 13.02 -21.09 -7.80
CA PRO A 355 13.01 -21.45 -9.23
C PRO A 355 12.28 -20.44 -10.11
N TYR A 356 11.57 -19.45 -9.53
CA TYR A 356 10.76 -18.47 -10.26
C TYR A 356 11.53 -17.17 -10.54
N LYS A 357 12.79 -17.09 -10.13
CA LYS A 357 13.66 -15.94 -10.37
C LYS A 357 13.82 -15.65 -11.86
N ASN A 358 13.59 -14.39 -12.25
CA ASN A 358 13.75 -13.92 -13.63
C ASN A 358 12.94 -14.74 -14.67
N ASN A 359 11.73 -15.16 -14.33
CA ASN A 359 10.90 -15.97 -15.22
C ASN A 359 9.96 -15.14 -16.13
N TYR A 360 9.91 -13.81 -15.98
CA TYR A 360 9.24 -12.93 -16.93
C TYR A 360 10.08 -12.65 -18.18
N ASN A 361 9.43 -12.55 -19.34
CA ASN A 361 9.99 -11.85 -20.50
C ASN A 361 9.68 -10.35 -20.34
N LEU A 362 10.68 -9.56 -19.97
CA LEU A 362 10.50 -8.15 -19.63
C LEU A 362 10.07 -7.28 -20.83
N ASN A 363 10.26 -7.74 -22.07
CA ASN A 363 9.79 -7.04 -23.29
C ASN A 363 8.37 -7.47 -23.72
N GLY A 364 7.68 -8.24 -22.90
CA GLY A 364 6.37 -8.81 -23.25
C GLY A 364 6.43 -9.91 -24.31
N TRP A 365 5.33 -10.64 -24.45
CA TRP A 365 5.13 -11.58 -25.54
C TRP A 365 4.75 -10.82 -26.82
N THR A 366 5.14 -11.37 -27.94
CA THR A 366 4.66 -10.91 -29.25
C THR A 366 3.22 -11.41 -29.48
N TYR A 367 2.47 -10.72 -30.33
CA TYR A 367 1.14 -11.16 -30.79
C TYR A 367 1.09 -12.65 -31.19
N ALA A 368 2.14 -13.14 -31.88
CA ALA A 368 2.20 -14.56 -32.27
C ALA A 368 2.27 -15.52 -31.08
N GLN A 369 2.96 -15.14 -30.01
CA GLN A 369 3.07 -15.94 -28.79
C GLN A 369 1.75 -15.89 -28.00
N VAL A 370 1.15 -14.70 -27.84
CA VAL A 370 -0.18 -14.50 -27.21
C VAL A 370 -1.23 -15.33 -27.97
N THR A 371 -1.26 -15.18 -29.30
CA THR A 371 -2.22 -15.92 -30.16
C THR A 371 -2.06 -17.43 -30.06
N LYS A 372 -0.82 -17.91 -30.11
CA LYS A 372 -0.58 -19.36 -29.98
C LYS A 372 -1.06 -19.86 -28.62
N TYR A 373 -0.67 -19.18 -27.54
CA TYR A 373 -1.01 -19.58 -26.18
C TYR A 373 -2.53 -19.60 -25.94
N LEU A 374 -3.22 -18.51 -26.29
CA LEU A 374 -4.67 -18.42 -26.12
C LEU A 374 -5.44 -19.44 -26.96
N LYS A 375 -4.99 -19.71 -28.22
CA LYS A 375 -5.58 -20.77 -29.05
C LYS A 375 -5.40 -22.16 -28.44
N ASP A 376 -4.23 -22.45 -27.88
CA ASP A 376 -3.96 -23.73 -27.23
C ASP A 376 -4.85 -23.93 -25.97
N HIS A 377 -5.37 -22.81 -25.37
CA HIS A 377 -6.22 -22.82 -24.17
C HIS A 377 -7.70 -22.50 -24.44
N GLY A 378 -8.14 -22.55 -25.70
CA GLY A 378 -9.57 -22.54 -26.03
C GLY A 378 -10.15 -21.17 -26.36
N PHE A 379 -9.32 -20.22 -26.74
CA PHE A 379 -9.73 -18.92 -27.26
C PHE A 379 -9.40 -18.80 -28.77
N ALA A 380 -10.13 -17.96 -29.48
CA ALA A 380 -9.85 -17.66 -30.89
C ALA A 380 -10.19 -16.20 -31.19
N VAL A 381 -9.49 -15.63 -32.17
CA VAL A 381 -9.83 -14.28 -32.66
C VAL A 381 -11.12 -14.34 -33.46
N ASP A 382 -12.08 -13.49 -33.11
CA ASP A 382 -13.40 -13.42 -33.74
C ASP A 382 -13.42 -12.51 -34.98
N SER A 383 -14.62 -12.22 -35.50
CA SER A 383 -14.81 -11.33 -36.65
C SER A 383 -14.53 -9.86 -36.37
N ASN A 384 -14.53 -9.43 -35.09
CA ASN A 384 -14.19 -8.09 -34.65
C ASN A 384 -12.69 -7.91 -34.45
N SER A 385 -11.91 -8.96 -34.67
CA SER A 385 -10.48 -9.03 -34.47
C SER A 385 -10.06 -9.03 -32.97
N TYR A 386 -10.92 -9.53 -32.10
CA TYR A 386 -10.61 -9.73 -30.69
C TYR A 386 -10.71 -11.19 -30.26
N PHE A 387 -10.02 -11.57 -29.20
CA PHE A 387 -10.15 -12.91 -28.66
C PHE A 387 -11.54 -13.14 -28.08
N ALA A 388 -12.08 -14.31 -28.36
CA ALA A 388 -13.38 -14.79 -27.87
C ALA A 388 -13.24 -16.24 -27.38
N VAL A 389 -14.16 -16.65 -26.51
CA VAL A 389 -14.26 -18.02 -26.00
C VAL A 389 -14.57 -18.97 -27.18
N ASN A 390 -13.78 -20.04 -27.35
CA ASN A 390 -13.90 -20.92 -28.51
C ASN A 390 -14.12 -22.40 -28.17
N THR A 391 -13.92 -22.79 -26.90
CA THR A 391 -14.12 -24.19 -26.46
C THR A 391 -15.03 -24.28 -25.25
N ALA A 392 -15.62 -25.49 -25.05
CA ALA A 392 -16.45 -25.75 -23.87
C ALA A 392 -15.67 -25.64 -22.55
N THR A 393 -14.36 -25.93 -22.54
CA THR A 393 -13.51 -25.79 -21.36
C THR A 393 -13.34 -24.31 -20.99
N ALA A 394 -12.95 -23.47 -21.95
CA ALA A 394 -12.83 -22.02 -21.71
C ALA A 394 -14.19 -21.40 -21.33
N ALA A 395 -15.28 -21.82 -21.96
CA ALA A 395 -16.63 -21.39 -21.61
C ALA A 395 -17.01 -21.73 -20.14
N ALA A 396 -16.59 -22.88 -19.66
CA ALA A 396 -16.82 -23.28 -18.27
C ALA A 396 -15.99 -22.46 -17.28
N GLN A 397 -14.76 -22.10 -17.64
CA GLN A 397 -13.86 -21.31 -16.79
C GLN A 397 -14.22 -19.83 -16.75
N THR A 398 -14.60 -19.26 -17.91
CA THR A 398 -14.98 -17.85 -18.03
C THR A 398 -16.44 -17.57 -17.64
N HIS A 399 -17.26 -18.61 -17.47
CA HIS A 399 -18.71 -18.49 -17.33
C HIS A 399 -19.42 -17.80 -18.53
N LEU A 400 -18.73 -17.71 -19.67
CA LEU A 400 -19.22 -17.12 -20.91
C LEU A 400 -19.66 -18.20 -21.90
N SER A 401 -20.54 -17.83 -22.84
CA SER A 401 -20.90 -18.70 -23.96
C SER A 401 -19.76 -18.75 -24.99
N ILE A 402 -19.68 -19.87 -25.73
CA ILE A 402 -18.80 -19.96 -26.89
C ILE A 402 -19.13 -18.82 -27.88
N ASN A 403 -18.10 -18.21 -28.46
CA ASN A 403 -18.12 -17.04 -29.33
C ASN A 403 -18.41 -15.71 -28.60
N THR A 404 -18.42 -15.67 -27.27
CA THR A 404 -18.43 -14.40 -26.53
C THR A 404 -17.03 -13.80 -26.54
N GLU A 405 -16.93 -12.53 -26.96
CA GLU A 405 -15.69 -11.76 -26.99
C GLU A 405 -15.18 -11.50 -25.56
N CYS A 406 -13.85 -11.61 -25.37
CA CYS A 406 -13.17 -11.29 -24.14
C CYS A 406 -12.95 -9.77 -24.05
N GLN A 407 -13.65 -9.12 -23.15
CA GLN A 407 -13.54 -7.68 -22.91
C GLN A 407 -13.47 -7.40 -21.41
N PHE A 408 -12.59 -6.47 -21.01
CA PHE A 408 -12.52 -5.98 -19.65
C PHE A 408 -12.02 -4.53 -19.60
N SER A 409 -12.11 -3.91 -18.44
CA SER A 409 -11.57 -2.57 -18.20
C SER A 409 -10.39 -2.61 -17.22
N ILE A 410 -9.44 -1.68 -17.38
CA ILE A 410 -8.42 -1.40 -16.36
C ILE A 410 -8.78 -0.07 -15.72
N GLN A 411 -8.67 0.02 -14.40
CA GLN A 411 -9.03 1.20 -13.62
C GLN A 411 -7.81 1.79 -12.93
N ASP A 412 -7.67 3.13 -12.98
CA ASP A 412 -6.62 3.90 -12.32
C ASP A 412 -7.17 5.18 -11.64
N PRO A 413 -6.46 5.76 -10.66
CA PRO A 413 -6.82 7.04 -10.09
C PRO A 413 -6.30 8.20 -10.95
N THR A 414 -7.19 9.05 -11.44
CA THR A 414 -6.86 10.17 -12.36
C THR A 414 -5.89 11.22 -11.79
N GLY A 415 -5.63 11.20 -10.48
CA GLY A 415 -4.64 12.08 -9.84
C GLY A 415 -3.20 11.59 -9.94
N TYR A 416 -2.99 10.31 -10.26
CA TYR A 416 -1.68 9.65 -10.33
C TYR A 416 -1.23 9.56 -11.78
N SER A 417 -0.28 10.41 -12.18
CA SER A 417 0.19 10.49 -13.57
C SER A 417 0.90 9.23 -14.04
N ASP A 418 1.65 8.60 -13.15
CA ASP A 418 2.36 7.34 -13.32
C ASP A 418 1.40 6.20 -13.68
N TYR A 419 0.42 5.93 -12.84
CA TYR A 419 -0.57 4.87 -13.08
C TYR A 419 -1.40 5.10 -14.35
N ALA A 420 -1.76 6.36 -14.64
CA ALA A 420 -2.50 6.69 -15.86
C ALA A 420 -1.66 6.45 -17.13
N GLU A 421 -0.35 6.72 -17.11
CA GLU A 421 0.56 6.40 -18.21
C GLU A 421 0.74 4.89 -18.36
N ASP A 422 0.94 4.16 -17.27
CA ASP A 422 1.03 2.69 -17.27
C ASP A 422 -0.25 2.04 -17.81
N GLU A 423 -1.42 2.48 -17.37
CA GLU A 423 -2.71 1.99 -17.87
C GLU A 423 -2.83 2.14 -19.39
N GLN A 424 -2.52 3.32 -19.92
CA GLN A 424 -2.58 3.59 -21.35
C GLN A 424 -1.61 2.70 -22.14
N MET A 425 -0.39 2.48 -21.64
CA MET A 425 0.62 1.66 -22.27
C MET A 425 0.24 0.17 -22.27
N ILE A 426 -0.28 -0.33 -21.13
CA ILE A 426 -0.81 -1.70 -21.02
C ILE A 426 -1.97 -1.89 -21.99
N SER A 427 -2.95 -0.97 -21.98
CA SER A 427 -4.12 -1.06 -22.85
C SER A 427 -3.74 -1.04 -24.33
N ALA A 428 -2.81 -0.16 -24.73
CA ALA A 428 -2.35 -0.11 -26.13
C ALA A 428 -1.63 -1.41 -26.54
N THR A 429 -0.84 -2.00 -25.65
CA THR A 429 -0.16 -3.29 -25.90
C THR A 429 -1.18 -4.41 -26.08
N LEU A 430 -2.12 -4.55 -25.15
CA LEU A 430 -3.13 -5.61 -25.19
C LEU A 430 -4.06 -5.49 -26.38
N GLN A 431 -4.50 -4.26 -26.73
CA GLN A 431 -5.29 -4.03 -27.95
C GLN A 431 -4.50 -4.39 -29.22
N GLY A 432 -3.20 -4.09 -29.27
CA GLY A 432 -2.30 -4.52 -30.34
C GLY A 432 -2.18 -6.04 -30.46
N ASP A 433 -2.40 -6.76 -29.37
CA ASP A 433 -2.43 -8.22 -29.28
C ASP A 433 -3.85 -8.81 -29.41
N HIS A 434 -4.81 -8.02 -29.87
CA HIS A 434 -6.21 -8.42 -30.06
C HIS A 434 -6.96 -8.81 -28.76
N ILE A 435 -6.56 -8.29 -27.64
CA ILE A 435 -7.30 -8.37 -26.37
C ILE A 435 -8.09 -7.07 -26.23
N ASN A 436 -9.43 -7.16 -26.11
CA ASN A 436 -10.29 -5.98 -25.98
C ASN A 436 -10.23 -5.46 -24.55
N VAL A 437 -9.58 -4.32 -24.37
CA VAL A 437 -9.42 -3.67 -23.05
C VAL A 437 -9.73 -2.18 -23.15
N ASN A 438 -10.45 -1.66 -22.17
CA ASN A 438 -10.77 -0.25 -22.02
C ASN A 438 -10.06 0.35 -20.79
N THR A 439 -9.82 1.65 -20.80
CA THR A 439 -9.27 2.41 -19.68
C THR A 439 -10.39 3.14 -18.93
N VAL A 440 -10.32 3.18 -17.60
CA VAL A 440 -11.33 3.83 -16.74
C VAL A 440 -10.66 4.64 -15.64
N GLY A 441 -10.43 5.93 -15.90
CA GLY A 441 -9.95 6.85 -14.87
C GLY A 441 -11.06 7.20 -13.87
N VAL A 442 -10.80 7.06 -12.57
CA VAL A 442 -11.71 7.42 -11.48
C VAL A 442 -11.02 8.38 -10.49
N THR A 443 -11.78 9.03 -9.62
CA THR A 443 -11.15 9.82 -8.54
C THR A 443 -10.43 8.90 -7.56
N THR A 444 -9.39 9.38 -6.88
CA THR A 444 -8.66 8.61 -5.86
C THR A 444 -9.60 8.06 -4.77
N GLY A 445 -10.57 8.85 -4.32
CA GLY A 445 -11.56 8.37 -3.35
C GLY A 445 -12.47 7.25 -3.89
N GLN A 446 -12.87 7.32 -5.16
CA GLN A 446 -13.66 6.26 -5.79
C GLN A 446 -12.80 5.00 -6.03
N TRP A 447 -11.56 5.17 -6.47
CA TRP A 447 -10.60 4.08 -6.65
C TRP A 447 -10.38 3.31 -5.34
N ASN A 448 -10.14 4.02 -4.22
CA ASN A 448 -10.04 3.43 -2.89
C ASN A 448 -11.33 2.72 -2.46
N ALA A 449 -12.51 3.26 -2.78
CA ALA A 449 -13.77 2.59 -2.47
C ALA A 449 -13.99 1.33 -3.30
N ASN A 450 -13.63 1.36 -4.57
CA ASN A 450 -13.81 0.25 -5.51
C ASN A 450 -12.98 -0.98 -5.14
N ILE A 451 -11.79 -0.81 -4.55
CA ILE A 451 -10.96 -1.91 -4.04
C ILE A 451 -11.75 -2.78 -3.04
N PHE A 452 -12.38 -2.14 -2.05
CA PHE A 452 -13.09 -2.84 -0.97
C PHE A 452 -14.48 -3.34 -1.38
N THR A 453 -15.06 -2.76 -2.42
CA THR A 453 -16.37 -3.17 -2.95
C THR A 453 -16.26 -4.09 -4.17
N HIS A 454 -15.05 -4.40 -4.62
CA HIS A 454 -14.76 -5.18 -5.82
C HIS A 454 -15.46 -4.63 -7.08
N ASN A 455 -15.55 -3.30 -7.21
CA ASN A 455 -16.21 -2.64 -8.34
C ASN A 455 -15.20 -2.25 -9.44
N PHE A 456 -14.51 -3.24 -9.99
CA PHE A 456 -13.55 -3.12 -11.09
C PHE A 456 -13.40 -4.48 -11.78
N ASP A 457 -12.95 -4.52 -13.03
CA ASP A 457 -12.53 -5.77 -13.71
C ASP A 457 -11.05 -6.02 -13.48
N ALA A 458 -10.20 -5.05 -13.82
CA ALA A 458 -8.80 -5.01 -13.47
C ALA A 458 -8.42 -3.61 -12.96
N MET A 459 -7.37 -3.52 -12.13
CA MET A 459 -6.96 -2.26 -11.51
C MET A 459 -5.44 -2.23 -11.32
N ILE A 460 -4.81 -1.09 -11.61
CA ILE A 460 -3.42 -0.86 -11.20
C ILE A 460 -3.43 -0.44 -9.73
N HIS A 461 -2.64 -1.13 -8.91
CA HIS A 461 -2.51 -0.85 -7.49
C HIS A 461 -1.19 -1.40 -6.96
N TRP A 462 -0.74 -0.90 -5.81
CA TRP A 462 0.42 -1.48 -5.12
C TRP A 462 0.09 -2.82 -4.47
N GLY A 463 1.12 -3.65 -4.30
CA GLY A 463 1.10 -4.85 -3.46
C GLY A 463 1.68 -4.56 -2.07
N ALA A 464 1.78 -5.58 -1.24
CA ALA A 464 2.48 -5.50 0.02
C ALA A 464 4.00 -5.34 -0.19
N GLY A 465 4.69 -4.89 0.84
CA GLY A 465 6.14 -4.72 0.85
C GLY A 465 6.81 -5.43 2.03
N GLY A 466 7.99 -4.93 2.40
CA GLY A 466 8.75 -5.45 3.52
C GLY A 466 9.68 -6.61 3.17
N THR A 467 10.31 -7.19 4.19
CA THR A 467 11.37 -8.19 4.02
C THR A 467 10.88 -9.64 4.11
N ASN A 468 9.61 -9.84 4.48
CA ASN A 468 9.02 -11.16 4.65
C ASN A 468 8.03 -11.45 3.50
N PRO A 469 8.27 -12.49 2.67
CA PRO A 469 7.34 -12.83 1.58
C PRO A 469 5.95 -13.30 2.05
N TYR A 470 5.77 -13.63 3.33
CA TYR A 470 4.45 -14.01 3.86
C TYR A 470 3.41 -12.91 3.64
N SER A 471 3.73 -11.67 4.00
CA SER A 471 2.81 -10.53 3.84
C SER A 471 2.43 -10.28 2.38
N GLN A 472 3.36 -10.53 1.45
CA GLN A 472 3.12 -10.44 0.01
C GLN A 472 2.10 -11.48 -0.46
N PHE A 473 2.29 -12.74 -0.07
CA PHE A 473 1.36 -13.82 -0.43
C PHE A 473 0.01 -13.68 0.28
N GLU A 474 0.00 -13.27 1.54
CA GLU A 474 -1.23 -12.98 2.28
C GLU A 474 -2.05 -11.90 1.56
N ASN A 475 -1.40 -10.81 1.13
CA ASN A 475 -2.04 -9.73 0.38
C ASN A 475 -2.75 -10.23 -0.90
N TRP A 476 -2.22 -11.23 -1.58
CA TRP A 476 -2.75 -11.68 -2.87
C TRP A 476 -3.55 -12.98 -2.85
N LEU A 477 -3.35 -13.82 -1.83
CA LEU A 477 -3.83 -15.20 -1.82
C LEU A 477 -4.73 -15.54 -0.64
N ASP A 478 -4.77 -14.70 0.43
CA ASP A 478 -5.61 -15.01 1.58
C ASP A 478 -7.09 -14.92 1.21
N ASP A 479 -7.87 -15.92 1.63
CA ASP A 479 -9.30 -15.96 1.35
C ASP A 479 -10.01 -14.80 2.07
N PRO A 480 -10.72 -13.91 1.35
CA PRO A 480 -11.47 -12.81 1.95
C PRO A 480 -12.43 -13.23 3.07
N ALA A 481 -12.90 -14.47 3.06
CA ALA A 481 -13.77 -15.01 4.11
C ALA A 481 -13.05 -15.22 5.46
N ASN A 482 -11.71 -15.31 5.47
CA ASN A 482 -10.95 -15.62 6.68
C ASN A 482 -10.56 -14.39 7.49
N THR A 483 -10.38 -13.25 6.87
CA THR A 483 -9.77 -12.06 7.48
C THR A 483 -10.75 -10.94 7.79
N GLY A 484 -12.04 -11.08 7.41
CA GLY A 484 -13.05 -10.04 7.68
C GLY A 484 -12.79 -8.67 7.05
N GLY A 485 -11.76 -8.56 6.23
CA GLY A 485 -11.29 -7.34 5.58
C GLY A 485 -9.99 -7.63 4.83
N SER A 486 -9.96 -8.73 4.08
CA SER A 486 -8.81 -9.17 3.29
C SER A 486 -8.27 -8.07 2.40
N THR A 487 -6.96 -7.98 2.34
CA THR A 487 -6.23 -7.17 1.35
C THR A 487 -6.13 -7.86 -0.02
N ASN A 488 -6.76 -9.03 -0.19
CA ASN A 488 -6.91 -9.70 -1.48
C ASN A 488 -8.02 -9.01 -2.28
N TYR A 489 -7.71 -7.91 -2.91
CA TYR A 489 -8.67 -7.06 -3.63
C TYR A 489 -9.30 -7.75 -4.85
N GLY A 490 -8.61 -8.70 -5.47
CA GLY A 490 -9.13 -9.51 -6.56
C GLY A 490 -10.11 -10.61 -6.14
N ALA A 491 -10.28 -10.83 -4.84
CA ALA A 491 -11.09 -11.89 -4.25
C ALA A 491 -10.75 -13.31 -4.77
N TYR A 492 -9.49 -13.52 -5.12
CA TYR A 492 -9.01 -14.84 -5.54
C TYR A 492 -9.15 -15.86 -4.41
N GLN A 493 -9.62 -17.06 -4.72
CA GLN A 493 -9.83 -18.14 -3.76
C GLN A 493 -9.17 -19.43 -4.24
N ASN A 494 -8.31 -20.00 -3.41
CA ASN A 494 -7.66 -21.28 -3.65
C ASN A 494 -7.36 -21.97 -2.32
N SER A 495 -8.01 -23.12 -2.07
CA SER A 495 -7.85 -23.85 -0.81
C SER A 495 -6.43 -24.38 -0.56
N ALA A 496 -5.65 -24.66 -1.62
CA ALA A 496 -4.25 -25.05 -1.49
C ALA A 496 -3.39 -23.85 -1.07
N ALA A 497 -3.62 -22.66 -1.67
CA ALA A 497 -2.96 -21.42 -1.27
C ALA A 497 -3.23 -21.12 0.20
N GLN A 498 -4.49 -21.24 0.64
CA GLN A 498 -4.87 -21.03 2.04
C GLN A 498 -4.16 -22.00 2.99
N ALA A 499 -4.07 -23.28 2.65
CA ALA A 499 -3.36 -24.27 3.45
C ALA A 499 -1.85 -23.97 3.54
N ASP A 500 -1.23 -23.56 2.43
CA ASP A 500 0.18 -23.22 2.37
C ASP A 500 0.47 -21.87 3.09
N LEU A 501 -0.44 -20.87 3.06
CA LEU A 501 -0.34 -19.66 3.88
C LEU A 501 -0.36 -19.97 5.37
N VAL A 502 -1.30 -20.82 5.83
CA VAL A 502 -1.36 -21.25 7.22
C VAL A 502 -0.09 -22.01 7.62
N ALA A 503 0.45 -22.86 6.74
CA ALA A 503 1.70 -23.56 7.00
C ALA A 503 2.88 -22.55 7.07
N LEU A 504 2.96 -21.59 6.14
CA LEU A 504 4.02 -20.59 6.09
C LEU A 504 4.00 -19.66 7.31
N SER A 505 2.82 -19.28 7.81
CA SER A 505 2.68 -18.41 9.00
C SER A 505 3.37 -19.01 10.23
N GLY A 506 3.40 -20.33 10.32
CA GLY A 506 4.02 -21.08 11.41
C GLY A 506 5.53 -21.26 11.31
N LEU A 507 6.17 -20.84 10.24
CA LEU A 507 7.58 -21.11 9.97
C LEU A 507 8.45 -19.88 10.19
N ARG A 508 9.66 -20.12 10.70
CA ARG A 508 10.65 -19.03 10.84
C ARG A 508 11.27 -18.71 9.48
N GLN A 509 11.28 -17.44 9.16
CA GLN A 509 11.94 -16.91 7.96
C GLN A 509 13.40 -17.41 7.85
N GLY A 510 13.83 -17.73 6.63
CA GLY A 510 15.18 -18.19 6.34
C GLY A 510 15.44 -19.67 6.62
N THR A 511 14.45 -20.46 7.05
CA THR A 511 14.60 -21.90 7.19
C THR A 511 14.29 -22.63 5.87
N PRO A 512 14.85 -23.86 5.65
CA PRO A 512 14.51 -24.66 4.46
C PRO A 512 13.02 -24.99 4.34
N ALA A 513 12.31 -25.18 5.45
CA ALA A 513 10.88 -25.42 5.48
C ALA A 513 10.11 -24.17 5.01
N PHE A 514 10.49 -22.98 5.48
CA PHE A 514 9.94 -21.71 5.03
C PHE A 514 10.11 -21.53 3.50
N GLN A 515 11.32 -21.79 2.98
CA GLN A 515 11.57 -21.71 1.53
C GLN A 515 10.73 -22.71 0.74
N ALA A 516 10.47 -23.90 1.27
CA ALA A 516 9.64 -24.91 0.60
C ALA A 516 8.18 -24.42 0.44
N GLU A 517 7.60 -23.81 1.48
CA GLU A 517 6.24 -23.24 1.42
C GLU A 517 6.20 -22.02 0.51
N VAL A 518 7.20 -21.13 0.57
CA VAL A 518 7.34 -20.01 -0.37
C VAL A 518 7.36 -20.49 -1.83
N ASN A 519 8.05 -21.58 -2.14
CA ASN A 519 8.07 -22.13 -3.49
C ASN A 519 6.70 -22.66 -3.95
N LYS A 520 5.89 -23.22 -3.06
CA LYS A 520 4.53 -23.68 -3.39
C LYS A 520 3.61 -22.49 -3.72
N LEU A 521 3.62 -21.46 -2.87
CA LEU A 521 2.84 -20.24 -3.11
C LEU A 521 3.30 -19.52 -4.38
N SER A 522 4.60 -19.46 -4.64
CA SER A 522 5.14 -18.92 -5.91
C SER A 522 4.68 -19.72 -7.13
N ALA A 523 4.49 -21.05 -7.00
CA ALA A 523 3.92 -21.87 -8.06
C ALA A 523 2.46 -21.49 -8.35
N ILE A 524 1.67 -21.24 -7.31
CA ILE A 524 0.27 -20.79 -7.45
C ILE A 524 0.24 -19.42 -8.12
N MET A 525 1.05 -18.47 -7.67
CA MET A 525 1.18 -17.15 -8.31
C MET A 525 1.49 -17.26 -9.81
N THR A 526 2.38 -18.18 -10.18
CA THR A 526 2.80 -18.38 -11.57
C THR A 526 1.73 -19.05 -12.41
N ASN A 527 1.01 -20.04 -11.87
CA ASN A 527 0.08 -20.86 -12.64
C ASN A 527 -1.31 -20.23 -12.73
N ASP A 528 -1.79 -19.64 -11.65
CA ASP A 528 -3.15 -19.12 -11.55
C ASP A 528 -3.23 -17.61 -11.81
N VAL A 529 -2.10 -16.91 -11.71
CA VAL A 529 -1.95 -15.46 -11.96
C VAL A 529 -3.09 -14.65 -11.33
N PRO A 530 -3.26 -14.70 -10.01
CA PRO A 530 -4.29 -13.91 -9.33
C PRO A 530 -4.05 -12.39 -9.51
N VAL A 531 -2.80 -12.01 -9.70
CA VAL A 531 -2.34 -10.66 -10.02
C VAL A 531 -1.16 -10.73 -10.99
N ALA A 532 -0.90 -9.66 -11.74
CA ALA A 532 0.29 -9.54 -12.57
C ALA A 532 1.23 -8.47 -11.99
N PRO A 533 2.32 -8.85 -11.31
CA PRO A 533 3.36 -7.90 -10.91
C PRO A 533 3.93 -7.17 -12.14
N LEU A 534 3.94 -5.85 -12.11
CA LEU A 534 4.40 -4.98 -13.20
C LEU A 534 5.81 -4.47 -12.92
N LEU A 535 5.94 -3.71 -11.85
CA LEU A 535 7.16 -3.01 -11.46
C LEU A 535 7.44 -3.22 -9.97
N TYR A 536 8.65 -2.89 -9.54
CA TYR A 536 8.99 -2.74 -8.13
C TYR A 536 8.69 -1.31 -7.72
N GLY A 537 7.56 -1.12 -7.03
CA GLY A 537 7.00 0.17 -6.66
C GLY A 537 7.95 0.98 -5.81
N ALA A 538 8.25 2.17 -6.24
CA ALA A 538 9.05 3.12 -5.50
C ALA A 538 8.27 3.66 -4.29
N ASP A 539 8.98 3.88 -3.20
CA ASP A 539 8.49 4.73 -2.15
C ASP A 539 8.94 6.17 -2.45
N TRP A 540 7.97 6.98 -2.86
CA TRP A 540 8.24 8.34 -3.31
C TRP A 540 8.66 9.21 -2.12
N ASP A 541 9.92 9.63 -2.09
CA ASP A 541 10.53 10.40 -1.01
C ASP A 541 11.39 11.53 -1.59
N ALA A 542 10.77 12.69 -1.81
CA ALA A 542 11.43 13.89 -2.27
C ALA A 542 11.36 14.98 -1.21
N TYR A 543 12.50 15.55 -0.82
CA TYR A 543 12.57 16.51 0.29
C TYR A 543 13.60 17.61 0.08
N THR A 544 13.44 18.71 0.82
CA THR A 544 14.45 19.76 0.88
C THR A 544 15.12 19.84 2.25
N THR A 545 16.44 20.03 2.25
CA THR A 545 17.24 20.28 3.47
C THR A 545 17.35 21.76 3.82
N ALA A 546 16.57 22.64 3.18
CA ALA A 546 16.62 24.07 3.44
C ALA A 546 16.26 24.44 4.89
N ARG A 547 15.38 23.70 5.54
CA ARG A 547 14.90 23.94 6.91
C ARG A 547 15.19 22.81 7.88
N PHE A 548 15.23 21.57 7.39
CA PHE A 548 15.35 20.36 8.20
C PHE A 548 16.46 19.45 7.65
N THR A 549 17.17 18.79 8.57
CA THR A 549 18.15 17.74 8.28
C THR A 549 17.90 16.51 9.15
N GLY A 550 18.53 15.38 8.83
CA GLY A 550 18.31 14.11 9.54
C GLY A 550 17.42 13.13 8.77
N TRP A 551 17.13 13.41 7.51
CA TRP A 551 16.32 12.59 6.61
C TRP A 551 16.86 11.17 6.44
N VAL A 552 16.01 10.26 6.05
CA VAL A 552 16.42 8.93 5.57
C VAL A 552 17.15 9.10 4.24
N THR A 553 18.23 8.35 4.06
CA THR A 553 19.05 8.42 2.84
C THR A 553 19.56 7.03 2.47
N PRO A 554 20.05 6.81 1.25
CA PRO A 554 20.66 5.52 0.86
C PRO A 554 21.76 5.04 1.80
N THR A 555 22.47 5.96 2.47
CA THR A 555 23.57 5.65 3.41
C THR A 555 23.15 5.64 4.88
N ASN A 556 21.93 6.13 5.19
CA ASN A 556 21.39 6.18 6.56
C ASN A 556 19.91 5.74 6.57
N GLN A 557 19.70 4.45 6.34
CA GLN A 557 18.39 3.81 6.26
C GLN A 557 17.92 3.36 7.65
N TYR A 558 17.59 4.30 8.53
CA TYR A 558 17.11 4.01 9.89
C TYR A 558 15.60 3.76 9.96
N ALA A 559 14.87 4.15 8.93
CA ALA A 559 13.43 4.03 8.77
C ALA A 559 13.11 3.76 7.30
N TYR A 560 11.89 3.39 7.00
CA TYR A 560 11.35 3.36 5.67
C TYR A 560 10.99 4.80 5.25
N PRO A 561 11.54 5.33 4.13
CA PRO A 561 11.36 6.75 3.79
C PRO A 561 9.94 7.05 3.29
N GLY A 562 9.64 8.33 3.11
CA GLY A 562 8.36 8.80 2.58
C GLY A 562 7.38 9.28 3.64
N PRO A 563 6.59 10.33 3.34
CA PRO A 563 5.66 10.93 4.28
C PRO A 563 4.42 10.07 4.54
N GLY A 564 4.04 9.18 3.61
CA GLY A 564 2.90 8.27 3.72
C GLY A 564 3.21 6.92 4.37
N THR A 565 4.35 6.77 5.06
CA THR A 565 4.76 5.48 5.65
C THR A 565 4.43 5.38 7.15
N ASN A 566 4.38 4.15 7.67
CA ASN A 566 4.22 3.94 9.11
C ASN A 566 5.40 4.48 9.94
N ASP A 567 6.54 4.76 9.30
CA ASP A 567 7.74 5.30 9.94
C ASP A 567 7.77 6.84 9.99
N VAL A 568 6.75 7.53 9.44
CA VAL A 568 6.69 9.00 9.37
C VAL A 568 6.95 9.67 10.72
N ALA A 569 6.34 9.17 11.78
CA ALA A 569 6.54 9.71 13.13
C ALA A 569 7.99 9.54 13.63
N LEU A 570 8.59 8.37 13.37
CA LEU A 570 10.01 8.12 13.67
C LEU A 570 10.93 9.09 12.92
N ILE A 571 10.66 9.34 11.63
CA ILE A 571 11.42 10.28 10.79
C ILE A 571 11.31 11.69 11.37
N LEU A 572 10.09 12.19 11.57
CA LEU A 572 9.83 13.54 12.07
C LEU A 572 10.50 13.79 13.43
N THR A 573 10.56 12.78 14.32
CA THR A 573 11.21 12.91 15.64
C THR A 573 12.74 12.97 15.54
N LYS A 574 13.34 12.58 14.41
CA LYS A 574 14.79 12.64 14.17
C LYS A 574 15.21 13.88 13.38
N LEU A 575 14.27 14.59 12.75
CA LEU A 575 14.60 15.82 12.03
C LEU A 575 15.08 16.90 13.02
N THR A 576 16.12 17.63 12.61
CA THR A 576 16.70 18.74 13.35
C THR A 576 16.84 19.97 12.44
N LYS A 577 17.22 21.11 13.00
CA LYS A 577 17.49 22.32 12.20
C LYS A 577 18.63 22.04 11.22
N SER A 578 18.45 22.50 9.97
CA SER A 578 19.50 22.51 8.95
C SER A 578 20.67 23.42 9.31
#